data_2d1a1094e062f8498858955042a00c5e
#
_entry.id   2d1a1094e062f8498858955042a00c5e
#
_cell.length_a   1.000
_cell.length_b   1.000
_cell.length_c   1.000
_cell.angle_alpha   90.00
_cell.angle_beta   90.00
_cell.angle_gamma   90.00
#
_symmetry.space_group_name_H-M   'P 1'
#
loop_
_entity.id
_entity.type
_entity.pdbx_description
1 polymer ?
#
loop_
_entity_poly.entity_id
_entity_poly.type
_entity_poly.pdbx_seq_one_letter_code
_entity_poly.pdbx_strand_id
1 'polypeptide(L)'
;MKDAQQRSIGFTRREAVQIGLGTIFNTAVAAAGAPAAEAAERERLAISFWIWALWDTGTHGFFNDFELRITELVERGFNCIRIEGGAGITHDAAGKSRGELTFYPAVPGHAHFTRQMEHMTGGRVDLMQRLIELCTVAKRHQVKVILSSWYYLHTYWFTDKGVTSELLGLPPEQRFIRFAQGLDRILEELKQRGLADTIIAAEIFNEVNGMDFSGGYGSQKKPVDVLHKFRNLHEEALEFLKARHPDIRFALDTSTASVNPDFVPRNAQVWTFHSYYLWDVYKVFEQNLLGREVDLTDPASYAPIRRFLRRDLVPFQAILDSRQGRPPMVSGWYRRIWLYRNLDPNAMPELERLLQENLEKHVDQYKRKATDAVEQAVKLRDEVFPGIPLVLGEGVSYCADHRLRWEERCDAYWEVVEHAARAYREHGLWGAVARTNSGPEDPVWHEYPERLQRVNATFLGKKVS
;
A
#
# COMPACT_ATOMS: atom_id res chain seq x y z
N MET A 1 29.56 -26.34 19.18
CA MET A 1 28.93 -26.16 17.86
C MET A 1 28.41 -24.75 17.87
N LYS A 2 29.01 -23.88 17.05
CA LYS A 2 29.09 -22.44 17.25
C LYS A 2 27.95 -21.67 16.59
N ASP A 3 27.49 -20.69 17.34
CA ASP A 3 26.50 -19.67 17.05
C ASP A 3 26.63 -19.04 15.66
N ALA A 4 25.52 -19.08 14.88
CA ALA A 4 25.31 -18.19 13.75
C ALA A 4 24.50 -16.98 14.27
N GLN A 5 25.20 -15.93 14.66
CA GLN A 5 24.61 -14.63 14.97
C GLN A 5 23.99 -14.02 13.73
N GLN A 6 22.68 -13.98 13.68
CA GLN A 6 21.92 -13.13 12.75
C GLN A 6 22.10 -11.66 13.13
N ARG A 7 22.95 -10.96 12.39
CA ARG A 7 23.02 -9.49 12.47
C ARG A 7 21.83 -8.89 11.72
N SER A 8 20.82 -8.43 12.46
CA SER A 8 19.75 -7.61 11.92
C SER A 8 20.25 -6.17 11.81
N ILE A 9 20.23 -5.61 10.60
CA ILE A 9 20.53 -4.20 10.35
C ILE A 9 19.23 -3.41 10.57
N GLY A 10 19.17 -2.65 11.65
CA GLY A 10 18.04 -1.77 11.96
C GLY A 10 18.23 -0.37 11.38
N PHE A 11 17.17 0.20 10.84
CA PHE A 11 17.12 1.60 10.41
C PHE A 11 16.22 2.41 11.33
N THR A 12 16.69 3.56 11.81
CA THR A 12 15.87 4.53 12.52
C THR A 12 15.42 5.64 11.57
N ARG A 13 14.17 6.06 11.68
CA ARG A 13 13.55 7.13 10.88
C ARG A 13 14.16 8.54 11.05
N ARG A 14 15.01 8.75 12.05
CA ARG A 14 15.67 10.04 12.27
C ARG A 14 16.69 10.43 11.20
N GLU A 15 17.17 9.47 10.43
CA GLU A 15 18.21 9.71 9.42
C GLU A 15 17.69 10.13 8.03
N ALA A 16 16.36 10.06 7.79
CA ALA A 16 15.78 10.39 6.49
C ALA A 16 15.55 11.91 6.28
N VAL A 17 15.77 12.76 7.29
CA VAL A 17 15.38 14.19 7.25
C VAL A 17 16.56 15.17 7.05
N GLN A 18 17.80 14.71 7.13
CA GLN A 18 18.96 15.62 7.01
C GLN A 18 19.96 15.14 5.96
N ILE A 19 19.70 15.37 4.69
CA ILE A 19 20.73 15.64 3.67
C ILE A 19 20.03 16.29 2.47
N GLY A 20 19.99 17.57 2.43
CA GLY A 20 19.76 18.37 1.24
C GLY A 20 20.74 19.52 1.28
N LEU A 21 21.66 19.57 0.34
CA LEU A 21 22.41 20.71 -0.17
C LEU A 21 23.84 20.27 -0.54
N GLY A 22 24.13 20.27 -1.80
CA GLY A 22 25.48 20.15 -2.30
C GLY A 22 25.59 19.85 -3.78
N THR A 23 25.77 20.90 -4.56
CA THR A 23 26.55 21.00 -5.80
C THR A 23 25.87 20.65 -7.12
N ILE A 24 25.56 21.70 -7.82
CA ILE A 24 25.11 21.80 -9.21
C ILE A 24 26.28 21.50 -10.16
N PHE A 25 26.09 20.54 -11.08
CA PHE A 25 26.82 20.52 -12.35
C PHE A 25 25.81 20.61 -13.51
N ASN A 26 25.85 21.73 -14.21
CA ASN A 26 25.15 22.00 -15.46
C ASN A 26 25.76 21.17 -16.59
N THR A 27 25.02 20.23 -17.16
CA THR A 27 25.16 19.79 -18.53
C THR A 27 23.80 19.79 -19.19
N ALA A 28 23.56 20.80 -20.02
CA ALA A 28 22.36 20.91 -20.82
C ALA A 28 22.36 19.82 -21.89
N VAL A 29 21.51 18.82 -21.73
CA VAL A 29 21.08 17.94 -22.80
C VAL A 29 19.72 18.43 -23.27
N ALA A 30 19.66 18.84 -24.53
CA ALA A 30 18.42 19.25 -25.17
C ALA A 30 17.44 18.07 -25.19
N ALA A 31 16.46 18.11 -24.33
CA ALA A 31 15.32 17.18 -24.35
C ALA A 31 14.38 17.63 -25.48
N ALA A 32 14.23 16.76 -26.47
CA ALA A 32 13.17 16.90 -27.46
C ALA A 32 11.83 16.82 -26.72
N GLY A 33 11.03 17.88 -26.78
CA GLY A 33 9.75 17.98 -26.10
C GLY A 33 8.77 16.93 -26.60
N ALA A 34 8.47 15.96 -25.76
CA ALA A 34 7.25 15.18 -25.89
C ALA A 34 6.10 16.01 -25.28
N PRO A 35 4.91 16.02 -25.88
CA PRO A 35 3.92 17.05 -25.65
C PRO A 35 3.23 16.90 -24.30
N ALA A 36 3.28 17.97 -23.52
CA ALA A 36 2.45 18.16 -22.32
C ALA A 36 0.93 18.09 -22.62
N ALA A 37 0.54 18.06 -23.88
CA ALA A 37 -0.85 17.94 -24.35
C ALA A 37 -1.45 16.54 -24.13
N GLU A 38 -0.65 15.47 -24.12
CA GLU A 38 -1.15 14.09 -23.97
C GLU A 38 -1.55 13.75 -22.53
N ALA A 39 -1.01 14.49 -21.55
CA ALA A 39 -1.36 14.31 -20.14
C ALA A 39 -2.72 14.91 -19.77
N ALA A 40 -3.23 15.86 -20.55
CA ALA A 40 -4.49 16.55 -20.25
C ALA A 40 -5.77 15.78 -20.65
N GLU A 41 -5.66 14.75 -21.48
CA GLU A 41 -6.82 13.98 -22.02
C GLU A 41 -7.11 12.68 -21.28
N ARG A 42 -6.27 12.26 -20.35
CA ARG A 42 -6.49 10.99 -19.64
C ARG A 42 -7.52 11.16 -18.53
N GLU A 43 -8.54 10.31 -18.52
CA GLU A 43 -9.47 10.25 -17.39
C GLU A 43 -8.71 9.98 -16.08
N ARG A 44 -8.93 10.83 -15.07
CA ARG A 44 -8.33 10.65 -13.74
C ARG A 44 -8.92 9.46 -13.02
N LEU A 45 -8.10 8.80 -12.21
CA LEU A 45 -8.47 7.61 -11.46
C LEU A 45 -8.67 7.95 -9.98
N ALA A 46 -9.92 8.06 -9.54
CA ALA A 46 -10.26 8.05 -8.12
C ALA A 46 -10.20 6.61 -7.63
N ILE A 47 -9.17 6.28 -6.83
CA ILE A 47 -8.79 4.92 -6.52
C ILE A 47 -9.30 4.52 -5.14
N SER A 48 -10.02 3.40 -5.04
CA SER A 48 -10.28 2.69 -3.80
C SER A 48 -9.25 1.58 -3.58
N PHE A 49 -8.79 1.43 -2.35
CA PHE A 49 -7.73 0.51 -1.98
C PHE A 49 -8.31 -0.77 -1.40
N TRP A 50 -8.26 -1.87 -2.17
CA TRP A 50 -8.87 -3.18 -1.84
C TRP A 50 -7.83 -4.28 -1.73
N ILE A 51 -6.79 -4.06 -0.95
CA ILE A 51 -5.59 -4.92 -0.94
C ILE A 51 -5.90 -6.42 -0.84
N TRP A 52 -6.82 -6.84 0.04
CA TRP A 52 -7.08 -8.25 0.33
C TRP A 52 -8.42 -8.78 -0.20
N ALA A 53 -9.06 -8.06 -1.09
CA ALA A 53 -10.42 -8.40 -1.54
C ALA A 53 -10.57 -9.81 -2.14
N LEU A 54 -9.51 -10.36 -2.74
CA LEU A 54 -9.59 -11.68 -3.39
C LEU A 54 -9.69 -12.84 -2.40
N TRP A 55 -9.21 -12.70 -1.17
CA TRP A 55 -9.24 -13.77 -0.17
C TRP A 55 -10.01 -13.48 1.12
N ASP A 56 -10.74 -12.38 1.13
CA ASP A 56 -11.70 -12.11 2.20
C ASP A 56 -13.07 -12.73 1.88
N THR A 57 -13.13 -14.06 1.93
CA THR A 57 -14.28 -14.89 1.49
C THR A 57 -14.99 -15.65 2.60
N GLY A 58 -14.60 -15.44 3.86
CA GLY A 58 -15.25 -16.09 5.00
C GLY A 58 -16.69 -15.63 5.21
N THR A 59 -17.41 -16.26 6.11
CA THR A 59 -18.84 -16.03 6.37
C THR A 59 -19.20 -14.55 6.61
N HIS A 60 -18.25 -13.76 7.07
CA HIS A 60 -18.39 -12.33 7.30
C HIS A 60 -17.45 -11.48 6.41
N GLY A 61 -16.97 -12.06 5.32
CA GLY A 61 -16.10 -11.37 4.37
C GLY A 61 -16.80 -10.18 3.72
N PHE A 62 -16.13 -9.05 3.68
CA PHE A 62 -16.67 -7.82 3.07
C PHE A 62 -16.80 -7.94 1.55
N PHE A 63 -16.01 -8.80 0.92
CA PHE A 63 -15.90 -8.91 -0.54
C PHE A 63 -16.56 -10.16 -1.11
N ASN A 64 -17.50 -10.79 -0.40
CA ASN A 64 -18.21 -11.95 -0.90
C ASN A 64 -19.09 -11.66 -2.11
N ASP A 65 -19.58 -10.43 -2.26
CA ASP A 65 -20.41 -9.95 -3.36
C ASP A 65 -19.73 -8.77 -4.06
N PHE A 66 -19.01 -9.05 -5.13
CA PHE A 66 -18.36 -8.01 -5.92
C PHE A 66 -19.34 -7.09 -6.64
N GLU A 67 -20.53 -7.57 -7.04
CA GLU A 67 -21.54 -6.73 -7.68
C GLU A 67 -21.98 -5.61 -6.74
N LEU A 68 -22.35 -5.99 -5.50
CA LEU A 68 -22.71 -5.02 -4.47
C LEU A 68 -21.57 -4.03 -4.21
N ARG A 69 -20.34 -4.54 -4.03
CA ARG A 69 -19.21 -3.67 -3.66
C ARG A 69 -18.77 -2.72 -4.76
N ILE A 70 -18.83 -3.15 -6.01
CA ILE A 70 -18.51 -2.27 -7.15
C ILE A 70 -19.64 -1.25 -7.40
N THR A 71 -20.90 -1.62 -7.21
CA THR A 71 -22.02 -0.66 -7.24
C THR A 71 -21.79 0.43 -6.19
N GLU A 72 -21.55 0.05 -4.95
CA GLU A 72 -21.23 0.99 -3.85
C GLU A 72 -20.00 1.85 -4.15
N LEU A 73 -18.96 1.28 -4.78
CA LEU A 73 -17.73 1.99 -5.18
C LEU A 73 -18.04 3.14 -6.14
N VAL A 74 -18.83 2.86 -7.18
CA VAL A 74 -19.25 3.87 -8.17
C VAL A 74 -20.09 4.96 -7.51
N GLU A 75 -21.03 4.59 -6.64
CA GLU A 75 -21.84 5.54 -5.86
C GLU A 75 -21.00 6.48 -5.01
N ARG A 76 -19.85 6.01 -4.49
CA ARG A 76 -18.88 6.81 -3.72
C ARG A 76 -17.92 7.62 -4.59
N GLY A 77 -18.15 7.63 -5.91
CA GLY A 77 -17.40 8.43 -6.87
C GLY A 77 -16.03 7.86 -7.27
N PHE A 78 -15.73 6.62 -6.91
CA PHE A 78 -14.54 5.94 -7.39
C PHE A 78 -14.76 5.38 -8.79
N ASN A 79 -13.68 5.25 -9.57
CA ASN A 79 -13.67 4.62 -10.90
C ASN A 79 -12.50 3.66 -11.09
N CYS A 80 -11.74 3.42 -10.03
CA CYS A 80 -10.59 2.52 -10.05
C CYS A 80 -10.41 1.80 -8.72
N ILE A 81 -9.89 0.57 -8.77
CA ILE A 81 -9.52 -0.25 -7.61
C ILE A 81 -8.04 -0.55 -7.69
N ARG A 82 -7.29 -0.47 -6.57
CA ARG A 82 -5.94 -1.01 -6.45
C ARG A 82 -5.96 -2.22 -5.52
N ILE A 83 -5.41 -3.36 -6.00
CA ILE A 83 -5.61 -4.67 -5.38
C ILE A 83 -4.35 -5.54 -5.48
N GLU A 84 -4.15 -6.43 -4.49
CA GLU A 84 -3.18 -7.54 -4.62
C GLU A 84 -3.66 -8.52 -5.69
N GLY A 85 -2.88 -8.65 -6.77
CA GLY A 85 -3.22 -9.49 -7.90
C GLY A 85 -2.81 -10.97 -7.77
N GLY A 86 -2.03 -11.33 -6.75
CA GLY A 86 -1.55 -12.69 -6.53
C GLY A 86 -0.46 -13.16 -7.51
N ALA A 87 0.36 -12.24 -8.05
CA ALA A 87 1.36 -12.53 -9.08
C ALA A 87 2.34 -13.67 -8.74
N GLY A 88 2.74 -13.80 -7.47
CA GLY A 88 3.59 -14.90 -7.02
C GLY A 88 2.83 -16.14 -6.56
N ILE A 89 1.49 -16.08 -6.48
CA ILE A 89 0.68 -17.05 -5.74
C ILE A 89 -0.22 -17.87 -6.66
N THR A 90 -0.83 -17.26 -7.66
CA THR A 90 -1.81 -17.91 -8.55
C THR A 90 -1.22 -19.05 -9.38
N HIS A 91 0.05 -18.94 -9.76
CA HIS A 91 0.76 -19.91 -10.57
C HIS A 91 2.09 -20.34 -9.92
N ASP A 92 2.47 -21.58 -10.13
CA ASP A 92 3.80 -22.08 -9.73
C ASP A 92 4.91 -21.59 -10.68
N ALA A 93 6.17 -21.98 -10.39
CA ALA A 93 7.31 -21.60 -11.21
C ALA A 93 7.28 -22.18 -12.64
N ALA A 94 6.55 -23.27 -12.86
CA ALA A 94 6.33 -23.86 -14.20
C ALA A 94 5.19 -23.17 -14.96
N GLY A 95 4.50 -22.19 -14.34
CA GLY A 95 3.35 -21.50 -14.92
C GLY A 95 2.04 -22.27 -14.86
N LYS A 96 1.97 -23.35 -14.06
CA LYS A 96 0.72 -24.09 -13.83
C LYS A 96 -0.11 -23.38 -12.75
N SER A 97 -1.40 -23.21 -13.00
CA SER A 97 -2.33 -22.69 -11.98
C SER A 97 -2.32 -23.58 -10.74
N ARG A 98 -2.28 -22.95 -9.58
CA ARG A 98 -2.34 -23.65 -8.29
C ARG A 98 -3.77 -23.98 -7.88
N GLY A 99 -4.76 -23.37 -8.53
CA GLY A 99 -6.17 -23.54 -8.17
C GLY A 99 -6.43 -23.03 -6.75
N GLU A 100 -7.17 -23.82 -6.00
CA GLU A 100 -7.60 -23.50 -4.64
C GLU A 100 -6.44 -23.62 -3.62
N LEU A 101 -6.16 -22.55 -2.89
CA LEU A 101 -5.14 -22.46 -1.85
C LEU A 101 -5.79 -22.17 -0.48
N THR A 102 -5.11 -22.53 0.58
CA THR A 102 -5.52 -22.19 1.94
C THR A 102 -4.90 -20.84 2.34
N PHE A 103 -5.76 -19.90 2.71
CA PHE A 103 -5.36 -18.62 3.30
C PHE A 103 -5.71 -18.61 4.80
N TYR A 104 -4.92 -17.91 5.56
CA TYR A 104 -5.03 -17.85 7.02
C TYR A 104 -5.31 -16.42 7.45
N PRO A 105 -6.12 -16.18 8.49
CA PRO A 105 -6.24 -14.86 9.07
C PRO A 105 -4.88 -14.38 9.59
N ALA A 106 -4.63 -13.08 9.55
CA ALA A 106 -3.36 -12.50 10.01
C ALA A 106 -3.09 -12.85 11.48
N VAL A 107 -4.15 -12.83 12.29
CA VAL A 107 -4.11 -13.21 13.69
C VAL A 107 -5.32 -14.11 13.98
N PRO A 108 -5.11 -15.41 14.25
CA PRO A 108 -6.20 -16.35 14.52
C PRO A 108 -7.12 -15.86 15.64
N GLY A 109 -8.44 -15.96 15.41
CA GLY A 109 -9.47 -15.57 16.38
C GLY A 109 -9.69 -14.05 16.53
N HIS A 110 -9.10 -13.23 15.66
CA HIS A 110 -9.18 -11.77 15.74
C HIS A 110 -9.46 -11.10 14.39
N ALA A 111 -10.31 -11.69 13.58
CA ALA A 111 -10.83 -11.04 12.38
C ALA A 111 -11.44 -9.67 12.74
N HIS A 112 -11.21 -8.67 11.87
CA HIS A 112 -11.74 -7.32 11.98
C HIS A 112 -11.11 -6.40 13.05
N PHE A 113 -9.91 -6.69 13.49
CA PHE A 113 -9.28 -5.90 14.56
C PHE A 113 -8.47 -4.70 14.03
N THR A 114 -7.72 -4.87 12.95
CA THR A 114 -7.05 -3.75 12.26
C THR A 114 -7.65 -3.57 10.86
N ARG A 115 -7.72 -2.33 10.41
CA ARG A 115 -8.36 -1.97 9.14
C ARG A 115 -7.68 -2.56 7.92
N GLN A 116 -6.40 -2.88 7.97
CA GLN A 116 -5.68 -3.38 6.80
C GLN A 116 -5.44 -4.89 6.79
N MET A 117 -5.39 -5.55 7.94
CA MET A 117 -4.87 -6.91 7.99
C MET A 117 -5.76 -7.92 8.68
N GLU A 118 -6.62 -7.47 9.57
CA GLU A 118 -7.40 -8.36 10.40
C GLU A 118 -8.86 -8.50 9.95
N HIS A 119 -9.25 -7.86 8.84
CA HIS A 119 -10.56 -8.12 8.24
C HIS A 119 -10.59 -9.44 7.48
N MET A 120 -9.45 -9.99 7.13
CA MET A 120 -9.39 -11.26 6.42
C MET A 120 -9.83 -12.43 7.30
N THR A 121 -10.81 -13.14 6.83
CA THR A 121 -11.35 -14.30 7.53
C THR A 121 -10.59 -15.60 7.25
N GLY A 122 -9.76 -15.61 6.19
CA GLY A 122 -9.08 -16.80 5.71
C GLY A 122 -10.04 -17.81 5.04
N GLY A 123 -9.52 -18.96 4.65
CA GLY A 123 -10.30 -20.02 4.01
C GLY A 123 -9.60 -20.63 2.81
N ARG A 124 -10.35 -21.42 2.03
CA ARG A 124 -9.87 -21.97 0.76
C ARG A 124 -10.37 -21.11 -0.39
N VAL A 125 -9.46 -20.65 -1.24
CA VAL A 125 -9.76 -19.68 -2.29
C VAL A 125 -8.95 -19.99 -3.54
N ASP A 126 -9.59 -19.98 -4.70
CA ASP A 126 -8.93 -19.86 -6.00
C ASP A 126 -8.82 -18.38 -6.35
N LEU A 127 -7.62 -17.81 -6.17
CA LEU A 127 -7.40 -16.38 -6.40
C LEU A 127 -7.61 -15.97 -7.85
N MET A 128 -7.24 -16.84 -8.81
CA MET A 128 -7.41 -16.50 -10.21
C MET A 128 -8.90 -16.43 -10.56
N GLN A 129 -9.70 -17.38 -10.09
CA GLN A 129 -11.15 -17.36 -10.29
C GLN A 129 -11.77 -16.11 -9.66
N ARG A 130 -11.37 -15.75 -8.43
CA ARG A 130 -11.86 -14.53 -7.76
C ARG A 130 -11.49 -13.26 -8.51
N LEU A 131 -10.27 -13.18 -9.07
CA LEU A 131 -9.84 -12.05 -9.89
C LEU A 131 -10.66 -11.94 -11.18
N ILE A 132 -10.97 -13.07 -11.82
CA ILE A 132 -11.85 -13.12 -13.00
C ILE A 132 -13.26 -12.61 -12.66
N GLU A 133 -13.83 -13.03 -11.54
CA GLU A 133 -15.13 -12.55 -11.04
C GLU A 133 -15.11 -11.03 -10.82
N LEU A 134 -14.11 -10.52 -10.10
CA LEU A 134 -13.93 -9.10 -9.87
C LEU A 134 -13.81 -8.31 -11.18
N CYS A 135 -12.92 -8.73 -12.11
CA CYS A 135 -12.73 -8.06 -13.39
C CYS A 135 -13.98 -8.12 -14.27
N THR A 136 -14.77 -9.20 -14.20
CA THR A 136 -16.04 -9.32 -14.92
C THR A 136 -17.05 -8.26 -14.46
N VAL A 137 -17.17 -8.09 -13.14
CA VAL A 137 -18.03 -7.05 -12.58
C VAL A 137 -17.48 -5.66 -12.86
N ALA A 138 -16.17 -5.44 -12.64
CA ALA A 138 -15.51 -4.16 -12.91
C ALA A 138 -15.72 -3.71 -14.36
N LYS A 139 -15.62 -4.63 -15.32
CA LYS A 139 -15.86 -4.34 -16.74
C LYS A 139 -17.28 -3.84 -17.00
N ARG A 140 -18.31 -4.50 -16.42
CA ARG A 140 -19.72 -4.07 -16.57
C ARG A 140 -19.95 -2.65 -16.04
N HIS A 141 -19.30 -2.29 -14.94
CA HIS A 141 -19.41 -0.98 -14.31
C HIS A 141 -18.38 0.04 -14.81
N GLN A 142 -17.56 -0.31 -15.83
CA GLN A 142 -16.49 0.54 -16.37
C GLN A 142 -15.44 0.97 -15.32
N VAL A 143 -15.27 0.19 -14.25
CA VAL A 143 -14.26 0.38 -13.22
C VAL A 143 -12.93 -0.20 -13.70
N LYS A 144 -11.84 0.55 -13.51
CA LYS A 144 -10.48 0.11 -13.82
C LYS A 144 -9.82 -0.56 -12.61
N VAL A 145 -8.82 -1.39 -12.88
CA VAL A 145 -8.08 -2.13 -11.86
C VAL A 145 -6.59 -1.88 -12.03
N ILE A 146 -5.92 -1.59 -10.92
CA ILE A 146 -4.46 -1.60 -10.80
C ILE A 146 -4.08 -2.86 -10.02
N LEU A 147 -3.33 -3.75 -10.66
CA LEU A 147 -2.78 -4.93 -10.02
C LEU A 147 -1.45 -4.58 -9.34
N SER A 148 -1.29 -4.99 -8.09
CA SER A 148 -0.02 -4.83 -7.36
C SER A 148 0.33 -6.13 -6.63
N SER A 149 1.46 -6.15 -5.93
CA SER A 149 1.82 -7.27 -5.06
C SER A 149 2.47 -6.81 -3.76
N TRP A 150 1.85 -7.17 -2.64
CA TRP A 150 2.36 -6.93 -1.28
C TRP A 150 3.11 -8.15 -0.71
N TYR A 151 3.53 -9.05 -1.57
CA TYR A 151 4.21 -10.30 -1.23
C TYR A 151 5.21 -10.17 -0.09
N TYR A 152 6.15 -9.24 -0.20
CA TYR A 152 7.28 -9.07 0.73
C TYR A 152 6.89 -8.51 2.11
N LEU A 153 5.75 -7.81 2.19
CA LEU A 153 5.28 -7.23 3.44
C LEU A 153 4.32 -8.16 4.16
N HIS A 154 3.34 -8.69 3.42
CA HIS A 154 2.17 -9.27 4.04
C HIS A 154 1.69 -10.56 3.41
N THR A 155 1.64 -10.66 2.08
CA THR A 155 0.90 -11.70 1.38
C THR A 155 1.35 -13.11 1.74
N TYR A 156 2.65 -13.35 1.89
CA TYR A 156 3.17 -14.66 2.25
C TYR A 156 2.76 -15.15 3.67
N TRP A 157 2.27 -14.25 4.50
CA TRP A 157 1.82 -14.58 5.84
C TRP A 157 0.51 -15.34 5.87
N PHE A 158 -0.34 -15.01 4.91
CA PHE A 158 -1.68 -15.51 4.82
C PHE A 158 -1.78 -16.74 3.92
N THR A 159 -0.74 -16.97 3.11
CA THR A 159 -0.72 -17.98 2.08
C THR A 159 -0.36 -19.36 2.62
N ASP A 160 -0.70 -20.40 1.87
CA ASP A 160 -0.25 -21.77 2.09
C ASP A 160 1.25 -21.86 2.35
N LYS A 161 1.66 -22.72 3.31
CA LYS A 161 3.05 -22.83 3.74
C LYS A 161 3.98 -23.28 2.62
N GLY A 162 3.52 -24.12 1.68
CA GLY A 162 4.29 -24.57 0.54
C GLY A 162 4.61 -23.41 -0.39
N VAL A 163 3.61 -22.60 -0.72
CA VAL A 163 3.77 -21.38 -1.53
C VAL A 163 4.70 -20.39 -0.85
N THR A 164 4.49 -20.14 0.45
CA THR A 164 5.37 -19.27 1.25
C THR A 164 6.82 -19.73 1.20
N SER A 165 7.07 -21.03 1.39
CA SER A 165 8.44 -21.59 1.37
C SER A 165 9.10 -21.47 0.00
N GLU A 166 8.36 -21.68 -1.08
CA GLU A 166 8.85 -21.49 -2.45
C GLU A 166 9.26 -20.02 -2.68
N LEU A 167 8.38 -19.07 -2.35
CA LEU A 167 8.64 -17.66 -2.59
C LEU A 167 9.79 -17.12 -1.74
N LEU A 168 9.86 -17.50 -0.47
CA LEU A 168 10.97 -17.08 0.41
C LEU A 168 12.29 -17.73 0.04
N GLY A 169 12.27 -18.93 -0.55
CA GLY A 169 13.44 -19.63 -1.04
C GLY A 169 14.03 -19.06 -2.34
N LEU A 170 13.31 -18.14 -3.01
CA LEU A 170 13.82 -17.53 -4.24
C LEU A 170 15.06 -16.66 -3.95
N PRO A 171 16.16 -16.84 -4.72
CA PRO A 171 17.27 -15.90 -4.71
C PRO A 171 16.78 -14.48 -4.99
N PRO A 172 17.30 -13.46 -4.30
CA PRO A 172 16.86 -12.07 -4.51
C PRO A 172 16.87 -11.64 -5.98
N GLU A 173 17.87 -12.07 -6.73
CA GLU A 173 18.06 -11.75 -8.15
C GLU A 173 16.97 -12.32 -9.05
N GLN A 174 16.29 -13.37 -8.63
CA GLN A 174 15.23 -14.03 -9.42
C GLN A 174 13.83 -13.51 -9.08
N ARG A 175 13.66 -12.73 -8.04
CA ARG A 175 12.32 -12.33 -7.54
C ARG A 175 11.56 -11.45 -8.52
N PHE A 176 12.23 -10.46 -9.12
CA PHE A 176 11.57 -9.58 -10.10
C PHE A 176 11.02 -10.36 -11.29
N ILE A 177 11.87 -11.15 -11.94
CA ILE A 177 11.45 -11.90 -13.13
C ILE A 177 10.42 -12.99 -12.78
N ARG A 178 10.54 -13.65 -11.62
CA ARG A 178 9.57 -14.66 -11.17
C ARG A 178 8.17 -14.07 -10.96
N PHE A 179 8.10 -12.88 -10.36
CA PHE A 179 6.81 -12.19 -10.17
C PHE A 179 6.27 -11.60 -11.47
N ALA A 180 7.14 -11.09 -12.33
CA ALA A 180 6.75 -10.69 -13.69
C ALA A 180 6.15 -11.85 -14.49
N GLN A 181 6.73 -13.04 -14.41
CA GLN A 181 6.18 -14.24 -15.03
C GLN A 181 4.82 -14.64 -14.45
N GLY A 182 4.63 -14.51 -13.13
CA GLY A 182 3.33 -14.74 -12.51
C GLY A 182 2.28 -13.73 -12.96
N LEU A 183 2.65 -12.47 -13.05
CA LEU A 183 1.79 -11.41 -13.56
C LEU A 183 1.45 -11.62 -15.04
N ASP A 184 2.42 -12.03 -15.87
CA ASP A 184 2.20 -12.41 -17.26
C ASP A 184 1.10 -13.48 -17.39
N ARG A 185 1.14 -14.54 -16.56
CA ARG A 185 0.11 -15.60 -16.59
C ARG A 185 -1.27 -15.07 -16.22
N ILE A 186 -1.36 -14.22 -15.22
CA ILE A 186 -2.63 -13.57 -14.85
C ILE A 186 -3.18 -12.76 -16.02
N LEU A 187 -2.35 -11.92 -16.62
CA LEU A 187 -2.76 -11.06 -17.73
C LEU A 187 -3.16 -11.86 -18.98
N GLU A 188 -2.46 -12.94 -19.31
CA GLU A 188 -2.83 -13.84 -20.39
C GLU A 188 -4.20 -14.51 -20.13
N GLU A 189 -4.48 -14.98 -18.91
CA GLU A 189 -5.79 -15.55 -18.56
C GLU A 189 -6.92 -14.51 -18.66
N LEU A 190 -6.70 -13.30 -18.19
CA LEU A 190 -7.66 -12.21 -18.31
C LEU A 190 -7.89 -11.83 -19.77
N LYS A 191 -6.84 -11.81 -20.60
CA LYS A 191 -6.92 -11.55 -22.03
C LYS A 191 -7.75 -12.59 -22.78
N GLN A 192 -7.52 -13.88 -22.50
CA GLN A 192 -8.30 -14.99 -23.11
C GLN A 192 -9.80 -14.89 -22.79
N ARG A 193 -10.16 -14.24 -21.68
CA ARG A 193 -11.55 -14.00 -21.26
C ARG A 193 -12.11 -12.65 -21.71
N GLY A 194 -11.31 -11.85 -22.43
CA GLY A 194 -11.69 -10.51 -22.85
C GLY A 194 -11.78 -9.51 -21.70
N LEU A 195 -11.00 -9.70 -20.61
CA LEU A 195 -11.04 -8.87 -19.41
C LEU A 195 -9.78 -8.01 -19.23
N ALA A 196 -8.77 -8.15 -20.10
CA ALA A 196 -7.50 -7.42 -19.96
C ALA A 196 -7.67 -5.88 -20.01
N ASP A 197 -8.68 -5.38 -20.69
CA ASP A 197 -9.01 -3.96 -20.82
C ASP A 197 -9.51 -3.32 -19.50
N THR A 198 -9.83 -4.12 -18.48
CA THR A 198 -10.09 -3.63 -17.12
C THR A 198 -8.80 -3.24 -16.40
N ILE A 199 -7.66 -3.87 -16.75
CA ILE A 199 -6.38 -3.60 -16.12
C ILE A 199 -5.75 -2.36 -16.76
N ILE A 200 -5.69 -1.26 -16.00
CA ILE A 200 -5.14 0.01 -16.50
C ILE A 200 -3.64 0.15 -16.23
N ALA A 201 -3.17 -0.47 -15.15
CA ALA A 201 -1.75 -0.55 -14.80
C ALA A 201 -1.48 -1.80 -13.95
N ALA A 202 -0.22 -2.24 -13.93
CA ALA A 202 0.23 -3.34 -13.08
C ALA A 202 1.61 -3.03 -12.49
N GLU A 203 1.79 -3.37 -11.23
CA GLU A 203 2.99 -3.20 -10.42
C GLU A 203 3.55 -4.59 -10.08
N ILE A 204 4.85 -4.81 -10.32
CA ILE A 204 5.47 -6.09 -9.93
C ILE A 204 5.49 -6.21 -8.42
N PHE A 205 5.78 -5.12 -7.72
CA PHE A 205 5.81 -5.04 -6.26
C PHE A 205 5.36 -3.69 -5.77
N ASN A 206 4.67 -3.70 -4.64
CA ASN A 206 4.40 -2.53 -3.81
C ASN A 206 5.65 -2.12 -3.03
N GLU A 207 5.94 -0.82 -2.91
CA GLU A 207 6.99 -0.24 -2.07
C GLU A 207 8.41 -0.84 -2.27
N VAL A 208 8.85 -1.00 -3.50
CA VAL A 208 10.13 -1.67 -3.82
C VAL A 208 11.35 -1.07 -3.11
N ASN A 209 11.32 0.21 -2.72
CA ASN A 209 12.41 0.89 -2.04
C ASN A 209 12.51 0.59 -0.54
N GLY A 210 11.46 0.04 0.05
CA GLY A 210 11.37 -0.29 1.49
C GLY A 210 11.69 -1.75 1.81
N MET A 211 12.09 -2.58 0.85
CA MET A 211 11.98 -4.02 0.96
C MET A 211 13.28 -4.74 1.32
N ASP A 212 13.16 -5.66 2.27
CA ASP A 212 14.23 -6.62 2.61
C ASP A 212 14.23 -7.85 1.66
N PHE A 213 13.15 -8.11 0.91
CA PHE A 213 13.03 -9.27 0.03
C PHE A 213 14.03 -9.23 -1.14
N SER A 214 14.50 -8.04 -1.50
CA SER A 214 15.50 -7.80 -2.53
C SER A 214 16.92 -8.22 -2.12
N GLY A 215 17.09 -8.86 -0.98
CA GLY A 215 18.42 -9.18 -0.43
C GLY A 215 19.18 -7.93 0.02
N GLY A 216 18.47 -6.89 0.38
CA GLY A 216 19.06 -5.62 0.79
C GLY A 216 19.37 -4.66 -0.37
N TYR A 217 18.96 -4.97 -1.60
CA TYR A 217 19.16 -4.08 -2.75
C TYR A 217 18.32 -2.81 -2.66
N GLY A 218 17.11 -2.87 -2.14
CA GLY A 218 16.15 -1.75 -2.12
C GLY A 218 16.47 -0.59 -1.16
N SER A 219 17.57 -0.63 -0.42
CA SER A 219 17.93 0.46 0.49
C SER A 219 18.55 1.63 -0.26
N GLN A 220 18.01 2.82 -0.10
CA GLN A 220 18.54 4.06 -0.68
C GLN A 220 19.97 4.42 -0.23
N LYS A 221 20.45 3.80 0.86
CA LYS A 221 21.80 3.98 1.40
C LYS A 221 22.82 2.93 0.93
N LYS A 222 22.42 2.05 0.01
CA LYS A 222 23.34 1.04 -0.54
C LYS A 222 24.33 1.66 -1.52
N PRO A 223 25.49 1.03 -1.72
CA PRO A 223 26.44 1.42 -2.76
C PRO A 223 25.77 1.51 -4.15
N VAL A 224 26.24 2.42 -4.98
CA VAL A 224 25.63 2.72 -6.29
C VAL A 224 25.58 1.50 -7.21
N ASP A 225 26.60 0.66 -7.19
CA ASP A 225 26.65 -0.59 -7.97
C ASP A 225 25.53 -1.58 -7.55
N VAL A 226 25.21 -1.65 -6.25
CA VAL A 226 24.10 -2.45 -5.74
C VAL A 226 22.75 -1.86 -6.18
N LEU A 227 22.60 -0.53 -6.14
CA LEU A 227 21.39 0.14 -6.61
C LEU A 227 21.18 -0.06 -8.12
N HIS A 228 22.27 0.04 -8.91
CA HIS A 228 22.21 -0.24 -10.36
C HIS A 228 21.87 -1.70 -10.65
N LYS A 229 22.42 -2.65 -9.90
CA LYS A 229 22.04 -4.06 -10.03
C LYS A 229 20.54 -4.26 -9.79
N PHE A 230 20.00 -3.68 -8.71
CA PHE A 230 18.58 -3.72 -8.41
C PHE A 230 17.74 -3.13 -9.55
N ARG A 231 18.11 -1.92 -10.03
CA ARG A 231 17.46 -1.27 -11.15
C ARG A 231 17.42 -2.15 -12.39
N ASN A 232 18.55 -2.72 -12.78
CA ASN A 232 18.65 -3.54 -13.99
C ASN A 232 17.75 -4.78 -13.91
N LEU A 233 17.67 -5.45 -12.75
CA LEU A 233 16.77 -6.59 -12.53
C LEU A 233 15.29 -6.18 -12.66
N HIS A 234 14.95 -4.99 -12.18
CA HIS A 234 13.60 -4.46 -12.31
C HIS A 234 13.29 -4.07 -13.76
N GLU A 235 14.23 -3.40 -14.44
CA GLU A 235 14.12 -3.03 -15.85
C GLU A 235 13.91 -4.25 -16.76
N GLU A 236 14.68 -5.32 -16.54
CA GLU A 236 14.54 -6.60 -17.25
C GLU A 236 13.13 -7.19 -17.10
N ALA A 237 12.61 -7.20 -15.87
CA ALA A 237 11.27 -7.71 -15.58
C ALA A 237 10.16 -6.83 -16.21
N LEU A 238 10.34 -5.52 -16.23
CA LEU A 238 9.41 -4.60 -16.89
C LEU A 238 9.44 -4.77 -18.43
N GLU A 239 10.62 -4.92 -19.04
CA GLU A 239 10.74 -5.20 -20.48
C GLU A 239 10.08 -6.51 -20.88
N PHE A 240 10.27 -7.57 -20.06
CA PHE A 240 9.58 -8.85 -20.28
C PHE A 240 8.07 -8.67 -20.35
N LEU A 241 7.48 -7.91 -19.43
CA LEU A 241 6.03 -7.67 -19.40
C LEU A 241 5.55 -6.78 -20.54
N LYS A 242 6.25 -5.69 -20.84
CA LYS A 242 5.89 -4.74 -21.90
C LYS A 242 5.90 -5.41 -23.28
N ALA A 243 6.86 -6.28 -23.54
CA ALA A 243 6.93 -7.02 -24.81
C ALA A 243 5.72 -7.95 -25.02
N ARG A 244 5.11 -8.45 -23.97
CA ARG A 244 3.99 -9.40 -24.02
C ARG A 244 2.62 -8.73 -23.90
N HIS A 245 2.53 -7.61 -23.21
CA HIS A 245 1.31 -6.87 -22.91
C HIS A 245 1.45 -5.38 -23.24
N PRO A 246 1.61 -5.01 -24.52
CA PRO A 246 1.89 -3.61 -24.92
C PRO A 246 0.75 -2.63 -24.58
N ASP A 247 -0.46 -3.14 -24.37
CA ASP A 247 -1.66 -2.34 -24.06
C ASP A 247 -1.79 -2.03 -22.55
N ILE A 248 -0.97 -2.64 -21.69
CA ILE A 248 -0.99 -2.46 -20.24
C ILE A 248 0.23 -1.65 -19.80
N ARG A 249 0.01 -0.67 -18.91
CA ARG A 249 1.12 0.11 -18.33
C ARG A 249 1.73 -0.62 -17.16
N PHE A 250 3.05 -0.71 -17.13
CA PHE A 250 3.78 -1.28 -15.99
C PHE A 250 4.40 -0.20 -15.15
N ALA A 251 4.12 -0.25 -13.85
CA ALA A 251 4.43 0.79 -12.91
C ALA A 251 5.59 0.43 -11.97
N LEU A 252 6.38 1.45 -11.62
CA LEU A 252 7.18 1.48 -10.42
C LEU A 252 6.29 1.88 -9.25
N ASP A 253 6.40 1.22 -8.10
CA ASP A 253 5.78 1.65 -6.86
C ASP A 253 6.82 1.89 -5.76
N THR A 254 6.68 3.00 -5.04
CA THR A 254 7.61 3.41 -3.98
C THR A 254 6.89 3.91 -2.73
N SER A 255 7.40 3.58 -1.55
CA SER A 255 6.83 3.97 -0.25
C SER A 255 6.92 5.47 0.05
N THR A 256 7.49 6.26 -0.84
CA THR A 256 7.67 7.70 -0.67
C THR A 256 7.95 8.36 -2.02
N ALA A 257 7.65 9.65 -2.11
CA ALA A 257 8.05 10.50 -3.24
C ALA A 257 9.58 10.80 -3.26
N SER A 258 10.29 10.48 -2.17
CA SER A 258 11.74 10.75 -2.04
C SER A 258 12.52 9.46 -2.22
N VAL A 259 12.92 9.13 -3.44
CA VAL A 259 13.69 7.93 -3.77
C VAL A 259 15.03 8.29 -4.43
N ASN A 260 16.01 7.39 -4.27
CA ASN A 260 17.30 7.55 -4.93
C ASN A 260 17.16 7.22 -6.42
N PRO A 261 17.51 8.17 -7.33
CA PRO A 261 17.41 7.96 -8.78
C PRO A 261 18.21 6.76 -9.31
N ASP A 262 19.27 6.36 -8.61
CA ASP A 262 20.15 5.26 -9.06
C ASP A 262 19.48 3.89 -8.94
N PHE A 263 18.47 3.75 -8.09
CA PHE A 263 17.77 2.48 -7.94
C PHE A 263 16.50 2.37 -8.79
N VAL A 264 16.03 3.49 -9.33
CA VAL A 264 14.74 3.59 -10.02
C VAL A 264 14.84 3.09 -11.47
N PRO A 265 13.99 2.14 -11.93
CA PRO A 265 13.97 1.66 -13.32
C PRO A 265 13.57 2.79 -14.28
N ARG A 266 14.30 2.96 -15.38
CA ARG A 266 14.09 4.04 -16.35
C ARG A 266 13.01 3.76 -17.38
N ASN A 267 12.57 2.51 -17.44
CA ASN A 267 11.57 2.03 -18.39
C ASN A 267 10.18 1.83 -17.79
N ALA A 268 9.94 2.27 -16.56
CA ALA A 268 8.60 2.31 -15.99
C ALA A 268 7.68 3.27 -16.78
N GLN A 269 6.40 2.92 -16.92
CA GLN A 269 5.42 3.69 -17.68
C GLN A 269 4.45 4.47 -16.78
N VAL A 270 4.46 4.19 -15.49
CA VAL A 270 3.74 4.88 -14.41
C VAL A 270 4.61 4.90 -13.18
N TRP A 271 4.54 5.95 -12.40
CA TRP A 271 5.12 5.93 -11.06
C TRP A 271 4.04 6.08 -10.00
N THR A 272 3.86 5.03 -9.21
CA THR A 272 3.05 5.02 -8.00
C THR A 272 3.94 5.38 -6.82
N PHE A 273 3.49 6.32 -5.99
CA PHE A 273 4.18 6.69 -4.75
C PHE A 273 3.17 6.75 -3.59
N HIS A 274 3.69 6.72 -2.35
CA HIS A 274 2.87 6.79 -1.15
C HIS A 274 3.17 8.06 -0.35
N SER A 275 2.15 8.59 0.33
CA SER A 275 2.28 9.76 1.18
C SER A 275 1.32 9.74 2.37
N TYR A 276 1.84 9.32 3.51
CA TYR A 276 1.09 9.25 4.78
C TYR A 276 1.30 10.53 5.60
N TYR A 277 0.90 11.68 5.09
CA TYR A 277 1.15 12.99 5.68
C TYR A 277 0.43 13.22 7.03
N LEU A 278 -0.65 12.47 7.32
CA LEU A 278 -1.34 12.50 8.61
C LEU A 278 -0.83 11.44 9.62
N TRP A 279 0.18 10.65 9.25
CA TRP A 279 0.75 9.66 10.17
C TRP A 279 1.22 10.27 11.50
N ASP A 280 1.74 11.49 11.47
CA ASP A 280 2.28 12.16 12.65
C ASP A 280 1.21 12.48 13.70
N VAL A 281 -0.08 12.51 13.34
CA VAL A 281 -1.18 12.67 14.31
C VAL A 281 -1.13 11.57 15.36
N TYR A 282 -0.83 10.34 14.94
CA TYR A 282 -0.77 9.18 15.84
C TYR A 282 0.48 9.15 16.74
N LYS A 283 1.52 9.93 16.42
CA LYS A 283 2.74 9.98 17.26
C LYS A 283 2.48 10.44 18.67
N VAL A 284 1.44 11.22 18.91
CA VAL A 284 1.05 11.65 20.27
C VAL A 284 0.65 10.46 21.14
N PHE A 285 0.18 9.38 20.52
CA PHE A 285 -0.22 8.15 21.18
C PHE A 285 0.78 7.01 20.93
N GLU A 286 1.08 6.69 19.68
CA GLU A 286 1.98 5.59 19.34
C GLU A 286 3.42 5.86 19.78
N GLN A 287 3.81 7.13 19.84
CA GLN A 287 5.16 7.56 20.24
C GLN A 287 6.28 6.72 19.60
N ASN A 288 7.18 6.21 20.41
CA ASN A 288 8.27 5.33 19.97
C ASN A 288 7.97 3.83 20.13
N LEU A 289 6.74 3.46 20.53
CA LEU A 289 6.39 2.06 20.84
C LEU A 289 6.52 1.13 19.63
N LEU A 290 6.42 1.66 18.41
CA LEU A 290 6.58 0.89 17.19
C LEU A 290 8.05 0.68 16.79
N GLY A 291 9.00 1.31 17.50
CA GLY A 291 10.43 1.12 17.28
C GLY A 291 10.90 -0.30 17.63
N ARG A 292 11.83 -0.84 16.86
CA ARG A 292 12.37 -2.20 17.10
C ARG A 292 13.09 -2.33 18.43
N GLU A 293 13.61 -1.23 18.97
CA GLU A 293 14.40 -1.17 20.20
C GLU A 293 13.54 -1.12 21.47
N VAL A 294 12.22 -0.92 21.31
CA VAL A 294 11.30 -0.86 22.44
C VAL A 294 11.00 -2.25 22.96
N ASP A 295 11.33 -2.51 24.21
CA ASP A 295 10.96 -3.75 24.89
C ASP A 295 9.54 -3.65 25.45
N LEU A 296 8.58 -4.28 24.78
CA LEU A 296 7.19 -4.31 25.21
C LEU A 296 6.93 -5.26 26.41
N THR A 297 7.95 -5.97 26.90
CA THR A 297 7.86 -6.71 28.17
C THR A 297 8.17 -5.83 29.38
N ASP A 298 8.83 -4.68 29.15
CA ASP A 298 9.10 -3.68 30.18
C ASP A 298 7.94 -2.66 30.29
N PRO A 299 7.22 -2.61 31.42
CA PRO A 299 6.15 -1.64 31.65
C PRO A 299 6.56 -0.19 31.49
N ALA A 300 7.83 0.16 31.73
CA ALA A 300 8.33 1.50 31.55
C ALA A 300 8.23 1.98 30.08
N SER A 301 8.35 1.07 29.13
CA SER A 301 8.27 1.36 27.70
C SER A 301 6.93 1.96 27.26
N TYR A 302 5.83 1.61 27.92
CA TYR A 302 4.48 2.10 27.61
C TYR A 302 3.84 2.92 28.72
N ALA A 303 4.62 3.30 29.74
CA ALA A 303 4.13 4.12 30.85
C ALA A 303 3.39 5.40 30.41
N PRO A 304 3.85 6.16 29.39
CA PRO A 304 3.18 7.38 28.94
C PRO A 304 1.75 7.15 28.42
N ILE A 305 1.48 5.97 27.88
CA ILE A 305 0.17 5.62 27.31
C ILE A 305 -0.60 4.61 28.16
N ARG A 306 -0.08 4.24 29.34
CA ARG A 306 -0.66 3.20 30.21
C ARG A 306 -2.13 3.45 30.55
N ARG A 307 -2.55 4.70 30.65
CA ARG A 307 -3.93 5.10 30.93
C ARG A 307 -4.92 4.72 29.82
N PHE A 308 -4.45 4.50 28.59
CA PHE A 308 -5.26 4.08 27.45
C PHE A 308 -5.32 2.55 27.30
N LEU A 309 -4.52 1.82 28.09
CA LEU A 309 -4.41 0.38 27.97
C LEU A 309 -5.25 -0.33 29.03
N ARG A 310 -5.74 -1.51 28.67
CA ARG A 310 -6.44 -2.43 29.56
C ARG A 310 -5.62 -2.69 30.82
N ARG A 311 -6.32 -2.98 31.93
CA ARG A 311 -5.65 -3.41 33.17
C ARG A 311 -4.82 -4.67 32.97
N ASP A 312 -5.45 -5.70 32.36
CA ASP A 312 -4.84 -6.99 32.08
C ASP A 312 -4.38 -7.03 30.62
N LEU A 313 -3.10 -6.81 30.41
CA LEU A 313 -2.50 -6.74 29.08
C LEU A 313 -2.33 -8.14 28.49
N VAL A 314 -2.66 -8.28 27.20
CA VAL A 314 -2.22 -9.42 26.40
C VAL A 314 -0.71 -9.33 26.26
N PRO A 315 0.08 -10.33 26.69
CA PRO A 315 1.53 -10.28 26.55
C PRO A 315 1.96 -10.18 25.09
N PHE A 316 3.02 -9.41 24.81
CA PHE A 316 3.55 -9.31 23.45
C PHE A 316 3.97 -10.66 22.89
N GLN A 317 4.53 -11.55 23.73
CA GLN A 317 4.87 -12.92 23.34
C GLN A 317 3.65 -13.70 22.80
N ALA A 318 2.47 -13.53 23.39
CA ALA A 318 1.26 -14.20 22.91
C ALA A 318 0.87 -13.76 21.49
N ILE A 319 1.14 -12.49 21.13
CA ILE A 319 0.97 -12.00 19.75
C ILE A 319 1.96 -12.69 18.81
N LEU A 320 3.21 -12.84 19.23
CA LEU A 320 4.24 -13.52 18.43
C LEU A 320 3.93 -15.01 18.27
N ASP A 321 3.47 -15.67 19.30
CA ASP A 321 3.12 -17.11 19.30
C ASP A 321 1.91 -17.39 18.40
N SER A 322 1.01 -16.44 18.24
CA SER A 322 -0.15 -16.57 17.35
C SER A 322 0.22 -16.83 15.89
N ARG A 323 1.48 -16.62 15.51
CA ARG A 323 2.01 -16.90 14.18
C ARG A 323 1.99 -18.36 13.79
N GLN A 324 1.91 -19.29 14.75
CA GLN A 324 1.92 -20.73 14.49
C GLN A 324 3.10 -21.18 13.60
N GLY A 325 4.30 -20.66 13.85
CA GLY A 325 5.52 -21.00 13.11
C GLY A 325 5.65 -20.34 11.74
N ARG A 326 4.79 -19.37 11.39
CA ARG A 326 4.95 -18.58 10.16
C ARG A 326 6.10 -17.58 10.31
N PRO A 327 6.72 -17.14 9.20
CA PRO A 327 7.77 -16.14 9.24
C PRO A 327 7.31 -14.84 9.93
N PRO A 328 8.20 -14.07 10.55
CA PRO A 328 7.83 -12.80 11.17
C PRO A 328 7.49 -11.75 10.11
N MET A 329 6.35 -11.07 10.24
CA MET A 329 6.05 -9.81 9.58
C MET A 329 7.08 -8.73 9.91
N VAL A 330 7.06 -7.64 9.19
CA VAL A 330 7.76 -6.43 9.61
C VAL A 330 7.42 -6.15 11.07
N SER A 331 8.45 -6.10 11.92
CA SER A 331 8.30 -6.10 13.38
C SER A 331 7.37 -4.99 13.91
N GLY A 332 7.27 -3.85 13.21
CA GLY A 332 6.37 -2.77 13.56
C GLY A 332 4.88 -3.13 13.55
N TRP A 333 4.46 -4.09 12.72
CA TRP A 333 3.07 -4.51 12.65
C TRP A 333 2.62 -5.28 13.89
N TYR A 334 3.43 -6.21 14.40
CA TYR A 334 3.10 -6.90 15.65
C TYR A 334 2.99 -5.99 16.84
N ARG A 335 3.86 -4.97 16.89
CA ARG A 335 3.81 -3.97 17.93
C ARG A 335 2.53 -3.15 17.86
N ARG A 336 2.09 -2.84 16.64
CA ARG A 336 0.82 -2.15 16.41
C ARG A 336 -0.36 -3.05 16.78
N ILE A 337 -0.37 -4.31 16.36
CA ILE A 337 -1.38 -5.29 16.78
C ILE A 337 -1.44 -5.39 18.31
N TRP A 338 -0.28 -5.50 18.97
CA TRP A 338 -0.23 -5.54 20.42
C TRP A 338 -0.83 -4.27 21.04
N LEU A 339 -0.42 -3.11 20.56
CA LEU A 339 -0.86 -1.81 21.06
C LEU A 339 -2.39 -1.67 21.00
N TYR A 340 -2.96 -1.89 19.81
CA TYR A 340 -4.39 -1.72 19.62
C TYR A 340 -5.22 -2.81 20.30
N ARG A 341 -4.75 -4.03 20.42
CA ARG A 341 -5.40 -5.08 21.21
C ARG A 341 -5.49 -4.77 22.69
N ASN A 342 -4.51 -4.07 23.19
CA ASN A 342 -4.47 -3.68 24.59
C ASN A 342 -5.16 -2.34 24.88
N LEU A 343 -5.80 -1.69 23.90
CA LEU A 343 -6.63 -0.53 24.16
C LEU A 343 -7.81 -0.87 25.07
N ASP A 344 -7.99 -0.05 26.11
CA ASP A 344 -9.18 -0.11 26.95
C ASP A 344 -10.35 0.58 26.21
N PRO A 345 -11.45 -0.14 25.94
CA PRO A 345 -12.62 0.46 25.33
C PRO A 345 -13.16 1.69 26.06
N ASN A 346 -13.00 1.74 27.39
CA ASN A 346 -13.44 2.87 28.20
C ASN A 346 -12.55 4.11 28.04
N ALA A 347 -11.29 3.93 27.62
CA ALA A 347 -10.35 5.03 27.39
C ALA A 347 -10.38 5.53 25.92
N MET A 348 -11.04 4.83 25.00
CA MET A 348 -11.09 5.21 23.58
C MET A 348 -11.65 6.61 23.33
N PRO A 349 -12.73 7.08 23.99
CA PRO A 349 -13.23 8.42 23.76
C PRO A 349 -12.21 9.52 24.11
N GLU A 350 -11.41 9.30 25.18
CA GLU A 350 -10.32 10.23 25.55
C GLU A 350 -9.19 10.18 24.51
N LEU A 351 -8.85 9.00 24.03
CA LEU A 351 -7.84 8.84 22.97
C LEU A 351 -8.27 9.52 21.67
N GLU A 352 -9.50 9.31 21.23
CA GLU A 352 -10.05 9.97 20.03
C GLU A 352 -10.00 11.49 20.15
N ARG A 353 -10.41 12.03 21.30
CA ARG A 353 -10.32 13.47 21.58
C ARG A 353 -8.88 13.98 21.50
N LEU A 354 -7.91 13.25 22.07
CA LEU A 354 -6.50 13.60 22.01
C LEU A 354 -5.97 13.65 20.58
N LEU A 355 -6.34 12.67 19.73
CA LEU A 355 -5.95 12.61 18.33
C LEU A 355 -6.58 13.74 17.52
N GLN A 356 -7.86 14.00 17.73
CA GLN A 356 -8.59 15.08 17.09
C GLN A 356 -8.01 16.46 17.45
N GLU A 357 -7.81 16.75 18.75
CA GLU A 357 -7.21 18.01 19.20
C GLU A 357 -5.79 18.20 18.65
N ASN A 358 -5.01 17.11 18.53
CA ASN A 358 -3.68 17.18 17.93
C ASN A 358 -3.74 17.55 16.45
N LEU A 359 -4.70 16.99 15.70
CA LEU A 359 -4.91 17.36 14.30
C LEU A 359 -5.36 18.81 14.16
N GLU A 360 -6.38 19.21 14.90
CA GLU A 360 -7.01 20.56 14.83
C GLU A 360 -5.99 21.68 15.10
N LYS A 361 -5.05 21.46 16.00
CA LYS A 361 -3.95 22.40 16.28
C LYS A 361 -2.96 22.55 15.12
N HIS A 362 -2.92 21.61 14.16
CA HIS A 362 -1.88 21.54 13.12
C HIS A 362 -2.44 21.41 11.70
N VAL A 363 -3.71 21.76 11.47
CA VAL A 363 -4.39 21.63 10.16
C VAL A 363 -3.55 22.22 9.01
N ASP A 364 -3.10 23.47 9.14
CA ASP A 364 -2.31 24.13 8.10
C ASP A 364 -0.96 23.45 7.86
N GLN A 365 -0.35 22.89 8.90
CA GLN A 365 0.87 22.13 8.75
C GLN A 365 0.63 20.84 7.94
N TYR A 366 -0.46 20.14 8.19
CA TYR A 366 -0.78 18.92 7.45
C TYR A 366 -1.20 19.20 6.01
N LYS A 367 -1.89 20.30 5.74
CA LYS A 367 -2.16 20.78 4.38
C LYS A 367 -0.85 21.03 3.62
N ARG A 368 0.10 21.74 4.24
CA ARG A 368 1.44 21.96 3.63
C ARG A 368 2.15 20.64 3.35
N LYS A 369 2.19 19.71 4.32
CA LYS A 369 2.82 18.38 4.11
C LYS A 369 2.22 17.62 2.93
N ALA A 370 0.91 17.70 2.71
CA ALA A 370 0.26 17.07 1.58
C ALA A 370 0.69 17.72 0.25
N THR A 371 0.77 19.05 0.19
CA THR A 371 1.25 19.78 -0.98
C THR A 371 2.72 19.52 -1.25
N ASP A 372 3.58 19.63 -0.23
CA ASP A 372 5.03 19.38 -0.35
C ASP A 372 5.32 17.97 -0.89
N ALA A 373 4.56 16.98 -0.48
CA ALA A 373 4.74 15.59 -0.92
C ALA A 373 4.45 15.43 -2.42
N VAL A 374 3.38 16.05 -2.92
CA VAL A 374 3.06 15.98 -4.35
C VAL A 374 4.03 16.80 -5.19
N GLU A 375 4.44 17.99 -4.74
CA GLU A 375 5.47 18.81 -5.41
C GLU A 375 6.80 18.07 -5.52
N GLN A 376 7.20 17.38 -4.45
CA GLN A 376 8.40 16.55 -4.47
C GLN A 376 8.29 15.39 -5.47
N ALA A 377 7.14 14.72 -5.54
CA ALA A 377 6.90 13.66 -6.51
C ALA A 377 6.97 14.19 -7.95
N VAL A 378 6.31 15.33 -8.23
CA VAL A 378 6.34 15.96 -9.54
C VAL A 378 7.75 16.34 -9.93
N LYS A 379 8.50 16.99 -9.04
CA LYS A 379 9.89 17.38 -9.29
C LYS A 379 10.75 16.17 -9.64
N LEU A 380 10.70 15.11 -8.83
CA LEU A 380 11.50 13.90 -9.08
C LEU A 380 11.07 13.19 -10.36
N ARG A 381 9.76 13.13 -10.66
CA ARG A 381 9.27 12.61 -11.94
C ARG A 381 9.89 13.38 -13.12
N ASP A 382 9.85 14.69 -13.08
CA ASP A 382 10.31 15.52 -14.19
C ASP A 382 11.85 15.39 -14.39
N GLU A 383 12.58 15.14 -13.31
CA GLU A 383 14.03 14.88 -13.36
C GLU A 383 14.37 13.48 -13.87
N VAL A 384 13.59 12.45 -13.51
CA VAL A 384 13.95 11.03 -13.72
C VAL A 384 13.12 10.38 -14.83
N PHE A 385 11.84 10.75 -14.95
CA PHE A 385 10.86 10.15 -15.85
C PHE A 385 9.98 11.20 -16.52
N PRO A 386 10.52 12.13 -17.28
CA PRO A 386 9.72 13.23 -17.82
C PRO A 386 8.49 12.71 -18.56
N GLY A 387 7.31 13.20 -18.15
CA GLY A 387 6.03 12.92 -18.80
C GLY A 387 5.32 11.64 -18.41
N ILE A 388 5.86 10.76 -17.54
CA ILE A 388 5.07 9.61 -17.10
C ILE A 388 3.97 10.01 -16.10
N PRO A 389 2.83 9.28 -16.10
CA PRO A 389 1.77 9.51 -15.11
C PRO A 389 2.24 9.24 -13.68
N LEU A 390 1.77 10.09 -12.76
CA LEU A 390 1.93 9.89 -11.31
C LEU A 390 0.64 9.37 -10.70
N VAL A 391 0.77 8.42 -9.77
CA VAL A 391 -0.33 7.87 -8.98
C VAL A 391 0.03 7.93 -7.50
N LEU A 392 -0.87 8.47 -6.68
CA LEU A 392 -0.82 8.25 -5.23
C LEU A 392 -1.51 6.91 -4.93
N GLY A 393 -0.73 5.86 -4.67
CA GLY A 393 -1.22 4.50 -4.47
C GLY A 393 -1.68 4.20 -3.05
N GLU A 394 -1.06 4.85 -2.06
CA GLU A 394 -1.43 4.76 -0.65
C GLU A 394 -1.17 6.10 0.03
N GLY A 395 -1.96 6.44 1.06
CA GLY A 395 -1.69 7.68 1.74
C GLY A 395 -2.72 8.16 2.73
N VAL A 396 -2.55 9.43 3.07
CA VAL A 396 -3.30 10.23 4.02
C VAL A 396 -3.00 9.83 5.46
N SER A 397 -3.73 8.91 6.01
CA SER A 397 -3.55 8.39 7.35
C SER A 397 -3.68 6.88 7.34
N TYR A 398 -3.41 6.33 8.48
CA TYR A 398 -3.43 4.93 8.72
C TYR A 398 -3.94 4.64 10.14
N CYS A 399 -5.25 4.75 10.33
CA CYS A 399 -5.87 4.29 11.57
C CYS A 399 -5.84 2.77 11.60
N ALA A 400 -5.10 2.18 12.52
CA ALA A 400 -4.98 0.75 12.61
C ALA A 400 -6.20 0.06 13.26
N ASP A 401 -7.00 0.79 14.03
CA ASP A 401 -8.12 0.22 14.78
C ASP A 401 -9.47 0.74 14.28
N HIS A 402 -10.30 -0.16 13.77
CA HIS A 402 -11.64 0.19 13.27
C HIS A 402 -12.61 0.66 14.37
N ARG A 403 -12.28 0.46 15.65
CA ARG A 403 -13.08 0.97 16.78
C ARG A 403 -12.86 2.47 17.01
N LEU A 404 -11.74 3.02 16.56
CA LEU A 404 -11.48 4.45 16.60
C LEU A 404 -12.17 5.12 15.41
N ARG A 405 -13.09 6.03 15.67
CA ARG A 405 -13.98 6.69 14.68
C ARG A 405 -13.67 8.17 14.50
N TRP A 406 -12.62 8.69 15.11
CA TRP A 406 -12.33 10.11 15.10
C TRP A 406 -12.05 10.65 13.70
N GLU A 407 -11.36 9.88 12.83
CA GLU A 407 -11.07 10.30 11.46
C GLU A 407 -12.34 10.51 10.64
N GLU A 408 -13.31 9.60 10.76
CA GLU A 408 -14.56 9.65 10.04
C GLU A 408 -15.41 10.87 10.45
N ARG A 409 -15.39 11.23 11.74
CA ARG A 409 -16.20 12.29 12.35
C ARG A 409 -15.57 13.68 12.31
N CYS A 410 -14.23 13.77 12.24
CA CYS A 410 -13.50 15.02 12.38
C CYS A 410 -13.54 15.86 11.10
N ASP A 411 -14.20 17.01 11.11
CA ASP A 411 -14.27 17.91 9.95
C ASP A 411 -12.89 18.43 9.54
N ALA A 412 -12.01 18.73 10.50
CA ALA A 412 -10.65 19.16 10.23
C ALA A 412 -9.82 18.09 9.47
N TYR A 413 -10.08 16.81 9.76
CA TYR A 413 -9.47 15.70 9.01
C TYR A 413 -9.87 15.77 7.53
N TRP A 414 -11.16 15.89 7.24
CA TRP A 414 -11.66 15.94 5.87
C TRP A 414 -11.29 17.23 5.15
N GLU A 415 -11.17 18.34 5.87
CA GLU A 415 -10.63 19.59 5.31
C GLU A 415 -9.20 19.40 4.77
N VAL A 416 -8.34 18.69 5.50
CA VAL A 416 -6.97 18.37 5.04
C VAL A 416 -7.00 17.40 3.86
N VAL A 417 -7.85 16.37 3.89
CA VAL A 417 -7.98 15.39 2.80
C VAL A 417 -8.51 16.02 1.51
N GLU A 418 -9.50 16.91 1.60
CA GLU A 418 -10.04 17.65 0.45
C GLU A 418 -9.01 18.64 -0.11
N HIS A 419 -8.22 19.30 0.76
CA HIS A 419 -7.09 20.13 0.31
C HIS A 419 -6.08 19.31 -0.48
N ALA A 420 -5.69 18.14 0.02
CA ALA A 420 -4.79 17.23 -0.67
C ALA A 420 -5.34 16.79 -2.03
N ALA A 421 -6.62 16.43 -2.12
CA ALA A 421 -7.27 16.06 -3.37
C ALA A 421 -7.22 17.17 -4.42
N ARG A 422 -7.40 18.44 -3.99
CA ARG A 422 -7.21 19.61 -4.89
C ARG A 422 -5.76 19.74 -5.36
N ALA A 423 -4.80 19.65 -4.45
CA ALA A 423 -3.38 19.70 -4.77
C ALA A 423 -2.99 18.60 -5.77
N TYR A 424 -3.44 17.38 -5.57
CA TYR A 424 -3.19 16.26 -6.49
C TYR A 424 -3.73 16.53 -7.88
N ARG A 425 -4.94 17.08 -7.97
CA ARG A 425 -5.53 17.48 -9.26
C ARG A 425 -4.75 18.59 -9.93
N GLU A 426 -4.39 19.64 -9.18
CA GLU A 426 -3.68 20.82 -9.68
C GLU A 426 -2.27 20.50 -10.18
N HIS A 427 -1.60 19.57 -9.52
CA HIS A 427 -0.31 19.03 -9.92
C HIS A 427 -0.38 17.91 -10.97
N GLY A 428 -1.57 17.63 -11.50
CA GLY A 428 -1.75 16.74 -12.64
C GLY A 428 -1.53 15.26 -12.35
N LEU A 429 -1.78 14.78 -11.11
CA LEU A 429 -1.77 13.35 -10.84
C LEU A 429 -2.83 12.65 -11.70
N TRP A 430 -2.44 11.51 -12.25
CA TRP A 430 -3.34 10.66 -13.02
C TRP A 430 -4.29 9.86 -12.12
N GLY A 431 -3.80 9.37 -10.98
CA GLY A 431 -4.60 8.62 -10.03
C GLY A 431 -4.29 9.00 -8.58
N ALA A 432 -5.29 8.92 -7.71
CA ALA A 432 -5.09 9.10 -6.28
C ALA A 432 -6.10 8.31 -5.45
N VAL A 433 -5.61 7.72 -4.36
CA VAL A 433 -6.48 7.21 -3.29
C VAL A 433 -7.03 8.39 -2.48
N ALA A 434 -8.32 8.36 -2.14
CA ALA A 434 -8.90 9.32 -1.21
C ALA A 434 -8.25 9.21 0.18
N ARG A 435 -8.06 7.98 0.64
CA ARG A 435 -7.29 7.54 1.80
C ARG A 435 -7.06 6.03 1.68
N THR A 436 -6.03 5.49 2.31
CA THR A 436 -5.73 4.05 2.26
C THR A 436 -6.89 3.22 2.81
N ASN A 437 -7.47 3.63 3.95
CA ASN A 437 -8.61 2.96 4.54
C ASN A 437 -9.93 3.53 3.97
N SER A 438 -10.30 3.13 2.76
CA SER A 438 -11.50 3.61 2.06
C SER A 438 -12.19 2.50 1.27
N GLY A 439 -12.09 1.26 1.74
CA GLY A 439 -12.76 0.10 1.18
C GLY A 439 -14.01 -0.32 1.94
N PRO A 440 -14.71 -1.34 1.47
CA PRO A 440 -15.91 -1.91 2.11
C PRO A 440 -15.70 -2.37 3.56
N GLU A 441 -14.47 -2.68 3.94
CA GLU A 441 -14.09 -3.06 5.30
C GLU A 441 -13.95 -1.87 6.25
N ASP A 442 -13.95 -0.66 5.74
CA ASP A 442 -13.74 0.54 6.55
C ASP A 442 -15.06 1.22 6.94
N PRO A 443 -15.13 1.76 8.16
CA PRO A 443 -16.33 2.43 8.64
C PRO A 443 -16.80 3.60 7.78
N VAL A 444 -15.87 4.37 7.21
CA VAL A 444 -16.20 5.49 6.34
C VAL A 444 -17.04 5.09 5.14
N TRP A 445 -16.85 3.86 4.66
CA TRP A 445 -17.60 3.33 3.52
C TRP A 445 -19.10 3.29 3.75
N HIS A 446 -19.52 2.95 4.99
CA HIS A 446 -20.91 2.76 5.34
C HIS A 446 -21.53 3.94 6.07
N GLU A 447 -20.73 4.59 6.92
CA GLU A 447 -21.23 5.61 7.84
C GLU A 447 -21.13 7.04 7.26
N TYR A 448 -20.18 7.28 6.35
CA TYR A 448 -19.90 8.61 5.80
C TYR A 448 -19.56 8.57 4.30
N PRO A 449 -20.38 7.89 3.45
CA PRO A 449 -20.09 7.75 2.01
C PRO A 449 -19.99 9.10 1.30
N GLU A 450 -20.72 10.13 1.76
CA GLU A 450 -20.68 11.49 1.21
C GLU A 450 -19.32 12.18 1.37
N ARG A 451 -18.52 11.78 2.37
CA ARG A 451 -17.14 12.26 2.54
C ARG A 451 -16.27 11.75 1.39
N LEU A 452 -16.38 10.47 1.08
CA LEU A 452 -15.65 9.85 -0.04
C LEU A 452 -16.09 10.45 -1.38
N GLN A 453 -17.40 10.61 -1.61
CA GLN A 453 -17.95 11.26 -2.81
C GLN A 453 -17.35 12.66 -3.01
N ARG A 454 -17.28 13.46 -1.96
CA ARG A 454 -16.78 14.84 -2.01
C ARG A 454 -15.29 14.87 -2.36
N VAL A 455 -14.47 14.05 -1.72
CA VAL A 455 -13.03 13.97 -1.99
C VAL A 455 -12.78 13.49 -3.42
N ASN A 456 -13.45 12.44 -3.87
CA ASN A 456 -13.32 11.91 -5.21
C ASN A 456 -13.78 12.92 -6.28
N ALA A 457 -14.92 13.60 -6.07
CA ALA A 457 -15.39 14.66 -6.96
C ALA A 457 -14.39 15.81 -7.04
N THR A 458 -13.80 16.21 -5.91
CA THR A 458 -12.76 17.27 -5.84
C THR A 458 -11.53 16.87 -6.67
N PHE A 459 -11.05 15.64 -6.54
CA PHE A 459 -9.92 15.13 -7.31
C PHE A 459 -10.24 15.03 -8.81
N LEU A 460 -11.42 14.49 -9.15
CA LEU A 460 -11.86 14.35 -10.54
C LEU A 460 -12.24 15.69 -11.21
N GLY A 461 -12.39 16.77 -10.45
CA GLY A 461 -12.88 18.06 -10.95
C GLY A 461 -14.35 18.05 -11.31
N LYS A 462 -15.14 17.17 -10.68
CA LYS A 462 -16.59 17.06 -10.86
C LYS A 462 -17.30 17.91 -9.80
N LYS A 463 -18.52 18.39 -10.12
CA LYS A 463 -19.37 18.99 -9.09
C LYS A 463 -19.89 17.89 -8.16
N VAL A 464 -19.89 18.16 -6.87
CA VAL A 464 -20.59 17.32 -5.90
C VAL A 464 -22.07 17.55 -6.13
N SER A 465 -22.80 16.51 -6.48
CA SER A 465 -24.26 16.54 -6.69
C SER A 465 -25.00 16.66 -5.36
#